data_e8f55996d83fef5095435d0053d7a21e
#
_entry.id   e8f55996d83fef5095435d0053d7a21e
#
_cell.length_a   1.000
_cell.length_b   1.000
_cell.length_c   1.000
_cell.angle_alpha   90.00
_cell.angle_beta   90.00
_cell.angle_gamma   90.00
#
_symmetry.space_group_name_H-M   'P 1'
#
loop_
_entity.id
_entity.type
_entity.pdbx_description
1 polymer ?
#
loop_
_entity_poly.entity_id
_entity_poly.type
_entity_poly.pdbx_seq_one_letter_code
_entity_poly.pdbx_strand_id
1 'polypeptide(L)'
;MTGPGGVRCMLMRGGTSKGAYFLAGDLPAEPAPREGLLLRIMGSPDPRQIDGLGGAHPLTSKVAVVSVSADPGADVDYLFLQVGVDKAEVSDRQNCGNLLAGVGPFAVERGLVVPDGDRTSVRIRMLNTGDLAVADFATPGGRVDYSGSAEISGVPGAAAPVVIGFPQGGSPLLPTGRVRDLAAGTPVTCVNNGMPTVLIAASSLGVTGYETPAALEADQVLAARLRAIRLEAGRLMGLGDTEHATVPKLSLLALPLDGGAVMTRTFIPVRCHTSIGVLGAASVAAGLRIEGGVGRSVARPPDHGDRVRIEHPTGFLDIETTLAHDTPGALPVVRRTAVVRTARKIFDGTVFPRPAGAAHHPSGAAHHP
;
A
#
# COMPACT_ATOMS: atom_id res chain seq x y z
N MET A 1 -26.73 25.15 25.12
CA MET A 1 -25.72 24.75 24.11
C MET A 1 -25.95 23.28 23.82
N THR A 2 -26.58 22.98 22.71
CA THR A 2 -26.74 21.61 22.22
C THR A 2 -25.33 21.09 21.94
N GLY A 3 -24.94 20.01 22.59
CA GLY A 3 -23.66 19.34 22.33
C GLY A 3 -23.50 19.02 20.86
N PRO A 4 -22.26 18.84 20.34
CA PRO A 4 -22.05 18.53 18.95
C PRO A 4 -22.79 17.24 18.61
N GLY A 5 -23.63 17.30 17.59
CA GLY A 5 -24.33 16.11 17.09
C GLY A 5 -23.34 15.01 16.78
N GLY A 6 -23.72 13.76 17.06
CA GLY A 6 -22.88 12.62 16.71
C GLY A 6 -22.73 12.50 15.18
N VAL A 7 -21.62 11.93 14.73
CA VAL A 7 -21.30 11.69 13.33
C VAL A 7 -21.34 10.18 13.07
N ARG A 8 -22.06 9.75 12.03
CA ARG A 8 -22.11 8.34 11.64
C ARG A 8 -20.76 7.86 11.19
N CYS A 9 -20.25 6.79 11.79
CA CYS A 9 -18.90 6.29 11.58
C CYS A 9 -18.88 4.76 11.53
N MET A 10 -18.04 4.21 10.66
CA MET A 10 -17.66 2.80 10.68
C MET A 10 -16.18 2.70 11.00
N LEU A 11 -15.81 2.04 12.09
CA LEU A 11 -14.42 1.72 12.39
C LEU A 11 -14.06 0.40 11.72
N MET A 12 -13.05 0.44 10.87
CA MET A 12 -12.61 -0.74 10.13
C MET A 12 -11.10 -0.95 10.25
N ARG A 13 -10.70 -2.21 10.20
CA ARG A 13 -9.36 -2.59 9.78
C ARG A 13 -9.38 -2.71 8.25
N GLY A 14 -8.44 -2.04 7.61
CA GLY A 14 -8.10 -2.24 6.20
C GLY A 14 -6.62 -2.59 6.10
N GLY A 15 -6.28 -3.75 5.52
CA GLY A 15 -4.91 -4.24 5.54
C GLY A 15 -4.32 -4.26 6.95
N THR A 16 -3.13 -3.71 7.14
CA THR A 16 -2.44 -3.58 8.44
C THR A 16 -2.74 -2.26 9.17
N SER A 17 -3.77 -1.54 8.76
CA SER A 17 -4.18 -0.28 9.38
C SER A 17 -5.59 -0.35 9.94
N LYS A 18 -5.90 0.49 10.92
CA LYS A 18 -7.23 0.72 11.45
C LYS A 18 -7.60 2.19 11.22
N GLY A 19 -8.83 2.46 10.78
CA GLY A 19 -9.29 3.82 10.54
C GLY A 19 -10.79 3.97 10.65
N ALA A 20 -11.22 5.24 10.82
CA ALA A 20 -12.60 5.63 10.82
C ALA A 20 -13.04 5.93 9.37
N TYR A 21 -14.14 5.33 8.94
CA TYR A 21 -14.72 5.50 7.61
C TYR A 21 -15.99 6.33 7.73
N PHE A 22 -16.10 7.36 6.90
CA PHE A 22 -17.22 8.28 6.87
C PHE A 22 -17.79 8.43 5.47
N LEU A 23 -19.08 8.67 5.35
CA LEU A 23 -19.62 9.25 4.14
C LEU A 23 -19.23 10.73 4.05
N ALA A 24 -18.90 11.20 2.85
CA ALA A 24 -18.55 12.61 2.66
C ALA A 24 -19.67 13.56 3.12
N GLY A 25 -20.93 13.18 2.92
CA GLY A 25 -22.09 13.96 3.34
C GLY A 25 -22.31 14.04 4.86
N ASP A 26 -21.64 13.18 5.64
CA ASP A 26 -21.72 13.22 7.12
C ASP A 26 -20.66 14.15 7.74
N LEU A 27 -19.75 14.72 6.91
CA LEU A 27 -18.67 15.60 7.34
C LEU A 27 -18.78 16.99 6.69
N PRO A 28 -18.20 18.04 7.28
CA PRO A 28 -18.08 19.34 6.64
C PRO A 28 -17.36 19.23 5.28
N ALA A 29 -17.89 19.88 4.25
CA ALA A 29 -17.29 19.90 2.92
C ALA A 29 -15.95 20.65 2.92
N GLU A 30 -15.88 21.77 3.62
CA GLU A 30 -14.69 22.62 3.71
C GLU A 30 -13.56 21.93 4.49
N PRO A 31 -12.30 21.98 4.00
CA PRO A 31 -11.18 21.30 4.65
C PRO A 31 -10.98 21.68 6.12
N ALA A 32 -10.87 22.96 6.45
CA ALA A 32 -10.53 23.39 7.79
C ALA A 32 -11.59 23.00 8.88
N PRO A 33 -12.91 23.17 8.67
CA PRO A 33 -13.92 22.63 9.59
C PRO A 33 -13.88 21.10 9.69
N ARG A 34 -13.67 20.40 8.58
CA ARG A 34 -13.55 18.93 8.54
C ARG A 34 -12.35 18.46 9.35
N GLU A 35 -11.17 19.05 9.15
CA GLU A 35 -9.96 18.72 9.87
C GLU A 35 -10.12 18.95 11.38
N GLY A 36 -10.66 20.10 11.77
CA GLY A 36 -10.95 20.39 13.18
C GLY A 36 -11.93 19.41 13.81
N LEU A 37 -12.93 18.94 13.07
CA LEU A 37 -13.86 17.89 13.54
C LEU A 37 -13.14 16.55 13.68
N LEU A 38 -12.32 16.15 12.70
CA LEU A 38 -11.59 14.88 12.71
C LEU A 38 -10.55 14.82 13.83
N LEU A 39 -9.85 15.91 14.12
CA LEU A 39 -8.94 15.98 15.27
C LEU A 39 -9.67 15.69 16.58
N ARG A 40 -10.88 16.25 16.76
CA ARG A 40 -11.69 16.03 17.95
C ARG A 40 -12.27 14.61 18.03
N ILE A 41 -12.64 14.02 16.88
CA ILE A 41 -13.10 12.62 16.79
C ILE A 41 -11.96 11.65 17.10
N MET A 42 -10.75 11.89 16.59
CA MET A 42 -9.62 11.01 16.78
C MET A 42 -8.93 11.18 18.14
N GLY A 43 -9.24 12.24 18.88
CA GLY A 43 -8.60 12.54 20.16
C GLY A 43 -7.24 13.20 20.04
N SER A 44 -6.95 13.84 18.90
CA SER A 44 -5.69 14.50 18.63
C SER A 44 -5.72 15.99 18.99
N PRO A 45 -4.56 16.60 19.30
CA PRO A 45 -3.27 15.97 19.57
C PRO A 45 -3.20 15.39 21.00
N ASP A 46 -2.92 14.13 21.13
CA ASP A 46 -2.61 13.45 22.40
C ASP A 46 -1.88 12.14 22.05
N PRO A 47 -0.67 11.89 22.61
CA PRO A 47 0.10 10.67 22.32
C PRO A 47 -0.66 9.37 22.61
N ARG A 48 -1.67 9.40 23.48
CA ARG A 48 -2.52 8.25 23.79
C ARG A 48 -3.84 8.25 23.03
N GLN A 49 -4.23 9.39 22.45
CA GLN A 49 -5.56 9.61 21.84
C GLN A 49 -6.71 9.06 22.71
N ILE A 50 -6.57 9.22 24.04
CA ILE A 50 -7.43 8.54 25.02
C ILE A 50 -8.90 9.02 24.96
N ASP A 51 -9.11 10.23 24.48
CA ASP A 51 -10.43 10.86 24.34
C ASP A 51 -10.90 10.89 22.86
N GLY A 52 -10.70 9.77 22.14
CA GLY A 52 -11.09 9.64 20.75
C GLY A 52 -10.95 8.24 20.18
N LEU A 53 -11.22 8.10 18.87
CA LEU A 53 -11.14 6.83 18.15
C LEU A 53 -9.71 6.44 17.75
N GLY A 54 -8.76 7.35 17.86
CA GLY A 54 -7.37 7.09 17.54
C GLY A 54 -6.78 5.99 18.41
N GLY A 55 -5.76 5.31 17.92
CA GLY A 55 -5.12 4.20 18.62
C GLY A 55 -3.66 4.49 18.97
N ALA A 56 -3.29 5.74 19.21
CA ALA A 56 -1.97 6.17 19.65
C ALA A 56 -0.81 5.78 18.71
N HIS A 57 -1.11 5.50 17.45
CA HIS A 57 -0.12 5.12 16.46
C HIS A 57 -0.54 5.59 15.05
N PRO A 58 0.38 5.98 14.16
CA PRO A 58 0.02 6.41 12.80
C PRO A 58 -0.77 5.38 11.99
N LEU A 59 -0.57 4.08 12.21
CA LEU A 59 -1.35 3.02 11.56
C LEU A 59 -2.79 2.90 12.07
N THR A 60 -3.10 3.50 13.20
CA THR A 60 -4.44 3.45 13.85
C THR A 60 -5.07 4.83 14.03
N SER A 61 -4.47 5.87 13.43
CA SER A 61 -4.96 7.26 13.44
C SER A 61 -5.22 7.73 12.01
N LYS A 62 -6.14 7.06 11.33
CA LYS A 62 -6.43 7.23 9.90
C LYS A 62 -7.92 7.40 9.65
N VAL A 63 -8.24 8.13 8.58
CA VAL A 63 -9.63 8.39 8.16
C VAL A 63 -9.76 8.09 6.67
N ALA A 64 -10.87 7.48 6.30
CA ALA A 64 -11.36 7.32 4.95
C ALA A 64 -12.68 8.10 4.79
N VAL A 65 -12.73 8.99 3.82
CA VAL A 65 -13.97 9.70 3.44
C VAL A 65 -14.39 9.17 2.08
N VAL A 66 -15.62 8.68 1.97
CA VAL A 66 -16.12 7.99 0.78
C VAL A 66 -17.41 8.65 0.30
N SER A 67 -17.55 8.83 -1.00
CA SER A 67 -18.75 9.31 -1.68
C SER A 67 -19.01 8.56 -2.96
N VAL A 68 -20.21 8.65 -3.53
CA VAL A 68 -20.46 8.27 -4.92
C VAL A 68 -19.57 9.13 -5.81
N SER A 69 -18.96 8.53 -6.82
CA SER A 69 -18.13 9.27 -7.78
C SER A 69 -18.98 10.00 -8.81
N ALA A 70 -18.58 11.21 -9.16
CA ALA A 70 -19.11 11.91 -10.33
C ALA A 70 -18.41 11.48 -11.65
N ASP A 71 -17.28 10.78 -11.55
CA ASP A 71 -16.54 10.25 -12.69
C ASP A 71 -17.19 8.94 -13.16
N PRO A 72 -17.62 8.83 -14.43
CA PRO A 72 -18.22 7.60 -14.95
C PRO A 72 -17.25 6.40 -14.96
N GLY A 73 -15.95 6.64 -14.84
CA GLY A 73 -14.93 5.60 -14.72
C GLY A 73 -14.81 4.99 -13.32
N ALA A 74 -15.48 5.56 -12.31
CA ALA A 74 -15.41 5.12 -10.93
C ALA A 74 -16.82 5.01 -10.31
N ASP A 75 -16.99 4.11 -9.36
CA ASP A 75 -18.24 3.95 -8.60
C ASP A 75 -18.23 4.85 -7.37
N VAL A 76 -17.07 4.98 -6.73
CA VAL A 76 -16.89 5.80 -5.53
C VAL A 76 -15.59 6.59 -5.58
N ASP A 77 -15.62 7.75 -4.91
CA ASP A 77 -14.46 8.57 -4.58
C ASP A 77 -13.98 8.24 -3.18
N TYR A 78 -12.67 8.15 -3.01
CA TYR A 78 -12.00 7.90 -1.75
C TYR A 78 -10.97 8.97 -1.45
N LEU A 79 -11.17 9.73 -0.36
CA LEU A 79 -10.19 10.65 0.18
C LEU A 79 -9.58 10.03 1.45
N PHE A 80 -8.28 9.82 1.43
CA PHE A 80 -7.51 9.40 2.60
C PHE A 80 -7.02 10.61 3.39
N LEU A 81 -7.17 10.56 4.72
CA LEU A 81 -6.66 11.57 5.63
C LEU A 81 -5.85 10.90 6.74
N GLN A 82 -4.59 11.31 6.88
CA GLN A 82 -3.75 10.94 8.02
C GLN A 82 -3.93 11.95 9.13
N VAL A 83 -4.44 11.52 10.28
CA VAL A 83 -4.55 12.37 11.45
C VAL A 83 -3.31 12.21 12.32
N GLY A 84 -2.66 13.32 12.66
CA GLY A 84 -1.51 13.33 13.56
C GLY A 84 -1.90 12.79 14.93
N VAL A 85 -1.01 12.03 15.58
CA VAL A 85 -1.26 11.49 16.92
C VAL A 85 -0.99 12.57 17.96
N ASP A 86 0.22 13.09 17.96
CA ASP A 86 0.76 14.08 18.91
C ASP A 86 0.77 15.52 18.36
N LYS A 87 0.31 15.70 17.11
CA LYS A 87 0.24 16.99 16.43
C LYS A 87 -1.19 17.27 15.96
N ALA A 88 -1.63 18.52 16.06
CA ALA A 88 -2.92 18.99 15.53
C ALA A 88 -2.81 19.17 14.00
N GLU A 89 -2.60 18.08 13.29
CA GLU A 89 -2.42 18.06 11.83
C GLU A 89 -3.28 16.97 11.20
N VAL A 90 -3.91 17.29 10.07
CA VAL A 90 -4.57 16.34 9.18
C VAL A 90 -3.95 16.49 7.79
N SER A 91 -3.44 15.42 7.22
CA SER A 91 -2.73 15.43 5.94
C SER A 91 -3.41 14.54 4.92
N ASP A 92 -3.59 15.06 3.72
CA ASP A 92 -4.09 14.38 2.52
C ASP A 92 -2.99 14.11 1.46
N ARG A 93 -1.73 14.37 1.79
CA ARG A 93 -0.59 14.36 0.85
C ARG A 93 -0.19 12.99 0.32
N GLN A 94 -0.83 11.92 0.75
CA GLN A 94 -0.51 10.54 0.36
C GLN A 94 -1.76 9.67 0.28
N ASN A 95 -1.68 8.59 -0.49
CA ASN A 95 -2.68 7.52 -0.45
C ASN A 95 -2.38 6.50 0.64
N CYS A 96 -3.41 5.74 1.03
CA CYS A 96 -3.28 4.61 1.93
C CYS A 96 -3.89 3.34 1.33
N GLY A 97 -3.05 2.50 0.71
CA GLY A 97 -3.47 1.22 0.15
C GLY A 97 -4.02 0.23 1.19
N ASN A 98 -3.69 0.41 2.48
CA ASN A 98 -4.27 -0.41 3.54
C ASN A 98 -5.74 -0.05 3.79
N LEU A 99 -6.08 1.23 4.01
CA LEU A 99 -7.48 1.63 4.18
C LEU A 99 -8.29 1.41 2.90
N LEU A 100 -7.67 1.54 1.73
CA LEU A 100 -8.31 1.27 0.44
C LEU A 100 -9.02 -0.11 0.41
N ALA A 101 -8.45 -1.12 1.08
CA ALA A 101 -9.06 -2.45 1.18
C ALA A 101 -10.43 -2.47 1.88
N GLY A 102 -10.71 -1.48 2.71
CA GLY A 102 -12.02 -1.34 3.36
C GLY A 102 -13.03 -0.49 2.59
N VAL A 103 -12.60 0.26 1.55
CA VAL A 103 -13.46 1.22 0.86
C VAL A 103 -14.58 0.54 0.09
N GLY A 104 -14.30 -0.51 -0.69
CA GLY A 104 -15.32 -1.28 -1.40
C GLY A 104 -16.34 -1.91 -0.44
N PRO A 105 -15.92 -2.70 0.56
CA PRO A 105 -16.81 -3.20 1.61
C PRO A 105 -17.63 -2.11 2.29
N PHE A 106 -17.03 -0.98 2.66
CA PHE A 106 -17.73 0.16 3.23
C PHE A 106 -18.81 0.72 2.29
N ALA A 107 -18.49 0.86 1.00
CA ALA A 107 -19.41 1.40 0.00
C ALA A 107 -20.66 0.51 -0.14
N VAL A 108 -20.51 -0.81 -0.13
CA VAL A 108 -21.64 -1.76 -0.13
C VAL A 108 -22.44 -1.65 1.17
N GLU A 109 -21.80 -1.65 2.32
CA GLU A 109 -22.45 -1.55 3.63
C GLU A 109 -23.21 -0.22 3.82
N ARG A 110 -22.79 0.84 3.14
CA ARG A 110 -23.45 2.15 3.13
C ARG A 110 -24.44 2.37 1.99
N GLY A 111 -24.63 1.36 1.12
CA GLY A 111 -25.55 1.44 -0.01
C GLY A 111 -25.11 2.39 -1.12
N LEU A 112 -23.82 2.76 -1.18
CA LEU A 112 -23.27 3.54 -2.30
C LEU A 112 -23.12 2.68 -3.55
N VAL A 113 -22.89 1.39 -3.36
CA VAL A 113 -22.76 0.39 -4.42
C VAL A 113 -23.70 -0.78 -4.12
N VAL A 114 -24.46 -1.18 -5.13
CA VAL A 114 -25.31 -2.38 -5.05
C VAL A 114 -24.45 -3.61 -5.33
N PRO A 115 -24.45 -4.63 -4.48
CA PRO A 115 -23.73 -5.87 -4.73
C PRO A 115 -24.17 -6.55 -6.03
N ASP A 116 -23.20 -7.11 -6.77
CA ASP A 116 -23.42 -7.85 -8.00
C ASP A 116 -23.13 -9.35 -7.78
N GLY A 117 -24.16 -10.10 -7.38
CA GLY A 117 -24.05 -11.54 -7.10
C GLY A 117 -23.18 -11.87 -5.88
N ASP A 118 -22.50 -13.03 -5.94
CA ASP A 118 -21.67 -13.52 -4.83
C ASP A 118 -20.29 -12.84 -4.72
N ARG A 119 -19.94 -12.02 -5.71
CA ARG A 119 -18.73 -11.18 -5.71
C ARG A 119 -19.08 -9.81 -6.26
N THR A 120 -18.48 -8.79 -5.68
CA THR A 120 -18.64 -7.40 -6.08
C THR A 120 -17.30 -6.79 -6.42
N SER A 121 -17.25 -6.08 -7.54
CA SER A 121 -16.15 -5.22 -7.96
C SER A 121 -16.54 -3.76 -7.76
N VAL A 122 -15.71 -2.99 -7.09
CA VAL A 122 -15.92 -1.55 -6.88
C VAL A 122 -14.75 -0.78 -7.46
N ARG A 123 -15.02 0.11 -8.42
CA ARG A 123 -14.04 1.03 -8.99
C ARG A 123 -13.92 2.25 -8.09
N ILE A 124 -12.73 2.53 -7.62
CA ILE A 124 -12.44 3.53 -6.60
C ILE A 124 -11.48 4.57 -7.17
N ARG A 125 -11.91 5.84 -7.25
CA ARG A 125 -11.02 6.95 -7.55
C ARG A 125 -10.40 7.50 -6.28
N MET A 126 -9.09 7.47 -6.19
CA MET A 126 -8.32 7.98 -5.05
C MET A 126 -8.09 9.48 -5.22
N LEU A 127 -8.81 10.31 -4.49
CA LEU A 127 -8.78 11.77 -4.66
C LEU A 127 -7.43 12.42 -4.33
N ASN A 128 -6.60 11.76 -3.51
CA ASN A 128 -5.28 12.26 -3.14
C ASN A 128 -4.30 12.30 -4.32
N THR A 129 -4.44 11.40 -5.31
CA THR A 129 -3.51 11.28 -6.47
C THR A 129 -4.21 11.28 -7.81
N GLY A 130 -5.55 11.13 -7.84
CA GLY A 130 -6.32 10.95 -9.07
C GLY A 130 -6.28 9.53 -9.64
N ASP A 131 -5.53 8.60 -9.02
CA ASP A 131 -5.41 7.23 -9.49
C ASP A 131 -6.70 6.43 -9.27
N LEU A 132 -6.86 5.38 -10.09
CA LEU A 132 -7.94 4.40 -9.98
C LEU A 132 -7.46 3.10 -9.35
N ALA A 133 -8.34 2.46 -8.59
CA ALA A 133 -8.20 1.09 -8.12
C ALA A 133 -9.52 0.34 -8.26
N VAL A 134 -9.46 -0.98 -8.32
CA VAL A 134 -10.64 -1.86 -8.32
C VAL A 134 -10.52 -2.80 -7.13
N ALA A 135 -11.53 -2.81 -6.27
CA ALA A 135 -11.62 -3.73 -5.14
C ALA A 135 -12.59 -4.85 -5.44
N ASP A 136 -12.10 -6.10 -5.51
CA ASP A 136 -12.89 -7.32 -5.72
C ASP A 136 -12.99 -8.09 -4.40
N PHE A 137 -14.19 -8.39 -3.95
CA PHE A 137 -14.45 -9.10 -2.68
C PHE A 137 -15.75 -9.90 -2.70
N ALA A 138 -15.90 -10.83 -1.74
CA ALA A 138 -17.07 -11.68 -1.64
C ALA A 138 -18.29 -10.95 -1.07
N THR A 139 -19.45 -11.18 -1.71
CA THR A 139 -20.75 -10.64 -1.31
C THR A 139 -21.87 -11.68 -1.40
N PRO A 140 -21.72 -12.86 -0.77
CA PRO A 140 -22.74 -13.91 -0.84
C PRO A 140 -24.07 -13.39 -0.30
N GLY A 141 -25.13 -13.63 -1.05
CA GLY A 141 -26.48 -13.16 -0.70
C GLY A 141 -26.60 -11.64 -0.61
N GLY A 142 -25.75 -10.90 -1.31
CA GLY A 142 -25.77 -9.44 -1.35
C GLY A 142 -25.18 -8.75 -0.11
N ARG A 143 -24.41 -9.44 0.71
CA ARG A 143 -23.77 -8.90 1.93
C ARG A 143 -22.27 -9.10 1.91
N VAL A 144 -21.54 -8.12 2.41
CA VAL A 144 -20.08 -8.25 2.53
C VAL A 144 -19.73 -9.40 3.47
N ASP A 145 -18.93 -10.35 2.96
CA ASP A 145 -18.36 -11.41 3.78
C ASP A 145 -16.95 -11.02 4.23
N TYR A 146 -16.75 -11.02 5.56
CA TYR A 146 -15.46 -10.75 6.18
C TYR A 146 -14.74 -12.04 6.61
N SER A 147 -15.41 -13.20 6.51
CA SER A 147 -14.87 -14.50 6.93
C SER A 147 -14.16 -15.17 5.77
N GLY A 148 -12.96 -15.71 6.03
CA GLY A 148 -12.18 -16.37 4.99
C GLY A 148 -10.83 -16.85 5.50
N SER A 149 -10.02 -17.39 4.58
CA SER A 149 -8.75 -18.05 4.90
C SER A 149 -7.52 -17.24 4.46
N ALA A 150 -7.71 -16.00 3.97
CA ALA A 150 -6.58 -15.19 3.55
C ALA A 150 -5.85 -14.58 4.75
N GLU A 151 -4.56 -14.81 4.81
CA GLU A 151 -3.65 -14.23 5.81
C GLU A 151 -2.82 -13.13 5.17
N ILE A 152 -2.54 -12.08 5.94
CA ILE A 152 -1.61 -11.00 5.55
C ILE A 152 -0.64 -10.74 6.70
N SER A 153 0.61 -10.53 6.38
CA SER A 153 1.64 -10.21 7.38
C SER A 153 1.27 -8.97 8.19
N GLY A 154 1.47 -9.02 9.49
CA GLY A 154 1.17 -7.93 10.43
C GLY A 154 -0.28 -7.87 10.91
N VAL A 155 -1.10 -8.88 10.56
CA VAL A 155 -2.48 -9.02 11.08
C VAL A 155 -2.65 -10.45 11.62
N PRO A 156 -3.08 -10.63 12.88
CA PRO A 156 -3.34 -11.95 13.41
C PRO A 156 -4.60 -12.57 12.78
N GLY A 157 -4.52 -13.87 12.49
CA GLY A 157 -5.64 -14.66 11.95
C GLY A 157 -5.91 -14.41 10.47
N ALA A 158 -6.94 -15.08 9.97
CA ALA A 158 -7.37 -15.05 8.58
C ALA A 158 -8.70 -14.28 8.42
N ALA A 159 -8.97 -13.81 7.21
CA ALA A 159 -10.20 -13.10 6.84
C ALA A 159 -10.51 -13.30 5.34
N ALA A 160 -11.66 -12.84 4.88
CA ALA A 160 -11.96 -12.84 3.46
C ALA A 160 -10.97 -11.96 2.68
N PRO A 161 -10.49 -12.41 1.51
CA PRO A 161 -9.61 -11.62 0.68
C PRO A 161 -10.36 -10.45 0.03
N VAL A 162 -9.73 -9.28 0.05
CA VAL A 162 -10.08 -8.14 -0.80
C VAL A 162 -8.92 -7.96 -1.78
N VAL A 163 -9.17 -8.20 -3.04
CA VAL A 163 -8.17 -8.11 -4.10
C VAL A 163 -8.21 -6.69 -4.67
N ILE A 164 -7.14 -5.94 -4.50
CA ILE A 164 -7.04 -4.56 -4.99
C ILE A 164 -6.24 -4.55 -6.28
N GLY A 165 -6.95 -4.38 -7.38
CA GLY A 165 -6.39 -4.20 -8.71
C GLY A 165 -6.04 -2.74 -8.99
N PHE A 166 -4.93 -2.52 -9.70
CA PHE A 166 -4.54 -1.21 -10.21
C PHE A 166 -4.59 -1.25 -11.74
N PRO A 167 -5.31 -0.31 -12.40
CA PRO A 167 -5.26 -0.16 -13.84
C PRO A 167 -3.82 0.03 -14.31
N GLN A 168 -3.50 -0.54 -15.45
CA GLN A 168 -2.15 -0.44 -15.99
C GLN A 168 -1.86 0.98 -16.44
N GLY A 169 -0.77 1.56 -15.96
CA GLY A 169 -0.21 2.80 -16.50
C GLY A 169 0.37 2.54 -17.91
N GLY A 170 0.36 3.55 -18.78
CA GLY A 170 0.86 3.44 -20.15
C GLY A 170 2.38 3.24 -20.30
N SER A 171 3.12 3.02 -19.21
CA SER A 171 4.56 2.81 -19.24
C SER A 171 4.92 1.36 -19.59
N PRO A 172 5.95 1.13 -20.43
CA PRO A 172 6.42 -0.22 -20.72
C PRO A 172 6.86 -0.95 -19.44
N LEU A 173 6.53 -2.26 -19.36
CA LEU A 173 7.00 -3.11 -18.26
C LEU A 173 8.54 -3.15 -18.17
N LEU A 174 9.20 -3.20 -19.32
CA LEU A 174 10.66 -3.14 -19.47
C LEU A 174 11.04 -1.81 -20.11
N PRO A 175 11.25 -0.74 -19.33
CA PRO A 175 11.47 0.61 -19.87
C PRO A 175 12.78 0.75 -20.66
N THR A 176 13.73 -0.17 -20.49
CA THR A 176 14.98 -0.21 -21.28
C THR A 176 14.83 -0.95 -22.61
N GLY A 177 13.68 -1.60 -22.85
CA GLY A 177 13.48 -2.50 -24.00
C GLY A 177 14.28 -3.80 -23.91
N ARG A 178 14.91 -4.10 -22.79
CA ARG A 178 15.74 -5.29 -22.59
C ARG A 178 15.33 -6.05 -21.34
N VAL A 179 15.48 -7.36 -21.41
CA VAL A 179 15.20 -8.26 -20.28
C VAL A 179 16.29 -8.15 -19.21
N ARG A 180 17.54 -7.89 -19.64
CA ARG A 180 18.69 -7.76 -18.76
C ARG A 180 19.58 -6.61 -19.23
N ASP A 181 20.03 -5.82 -18.28
CA ASP A 181 20.94 -4.70 -18.45
C ASP A 181 22.20 -4.90 -17.60
N LEU A 182 23.22 -4.09 -17.86
CA LEU A 182 24.36 -3.90 -16.96
C LEU A 182 24.26 -2.48 -16.38
N ALA A 183 24.23 -2.35 -15.06
CA ALA A 183 24.29 -1.08 -14.37
C ALA A 183 25.46 -1.11 -13.38
N ALA A 184 26.42 -0.20 -13.53
CA ALA A 184 27.69 -0.17 -12.80
C ALA A 184 28.39 -1.57 -12.78
N GLY A 185 28.39 -2.24 -13.92
CA GLY A 185 28.99 -3.57 -14.09
C GLY A 185 28.21 -4.73 -13.44
N THR A 186 27.02 -4.46 -12.88
CA THR A 186 26.17 -5.47 -12.24
C THR A 186 25.01 -5.83 -13.15
N PRO A 187 24.73 -7.15 -13.40
CA PRO A 187 23.54 -7.57 -14.14
C PRO A 187 22.27 -7.23 -13.39
N VAL A 188 21.34 -6.57 -14.06
CA VAL A 188 20.06 -6.12 -13.48
C VAL A 188 18.90 -6.37 -14.45
N THR A 189 17.68 -6.36 -13.95
CA THR A 189 16.46 -6.24 -14.76
C THR A 189 15.71 -4.98 -14.29
N CYS A 190 15.53 -4.02 -15.21
CA CYS A 190 14.81 -2.79 -14.96
C CYS A 190 13.32 -3.01 -15.26
N VAL A 191 12.46 -2.88 -14.27
CA VAL A 191 11.02 -3.17 -14.35
C VAL A 191 10.21 -1.96 -13.91
N ASN A 192 9.11 -1.69 -14.60
CA ASN A 192 8.12 -0.69 -14.17
C ASN A 192 6.70 -1.26 -14.27
N ASN A 193 6.17 -1.71 -13.13
CA ASN A 193 4.77 -2.10 -13.00
C ASN A 193 4.10 -1.21 -11.93
N GLY A 194 4.02 0.09 -12.24
CA GLY A 194 3.55 1.13 -11.34
C GLY A 194 4.63 1.71 -10.41
N MET A 195 5.84 1.10 -10.38
CA MET A 195 6.99 1.62 -9.64
C MET A 195 8.28 1.23 -10.36
N PRO A 196 9.05 2.20 -10.88
CA PRO A 196 10.37 1.92 -11.41
C PRO A 196 11.25 1.22 -10.38
N THR A 197 11.64 -0.03 -10.69
CA THR A 197 12.36 -0.90 -9.77
C THR A 197 13.46 -1.64 -10.52
N VAL A 198 14.63 -1.72 -9.92
CA VAL A 198 15.79 -2.47 -10.43
C VAL A 198 15.92 -3.75 -9.62
N LEU A 199 15.84 -4.87 -10.28
CA LEU A 199 15.99 -6.20 -9.69
C LEU A 199 17.45 -6.63 -9.78
N ILE A 200 18.03 -7.06 -8.66
CA ILE A 200 19.45 -7.40 -8.52
C ILE A 200 19.53 -8.71 -7.73
N ALA A 201 20.28 -9.69 -8.21
CA ALA A 201 20.59 -10.85 -7.38
C ALA A 201 21.49 -10.41 -6.21
N ALA A 202 21.12 -10.69 -4.98
CA ALA A 202 21.87 -10.30 -3.78
C ALA A 202 23.34 -10.79 -3.86
N SER A 203 23.54 -12.01 -4.32
CA SER A 203 24.87 -12.62 -4.52
C SER A 203 25.77 -11.83 -5.48
N SER A 204 25.21 -11.10 -6.45
CA SER A 204 25.99 -10.24 -7.35
C SER A 204 26.67 -9.07 -6.64
N LEU A 205 26.18 -8.73 -5.44
CA LEU A 205 26.74 -7.67 -4.60
C LEU A 205 27.54 -8.21 -3.41
N GLY A 206 27.70 -9.54 -3.29
CA GLY A 206 28.43 -10.18 -2.21
C GLY A 206 27.65 -10.26 -0.89
N VAL A 207 26.30 -10.07 -0.94
CA VAL A 207 25.42 -10.24 0.20
C VAL A 207 24.48 -11.43 -0.01
N THR A 208 23.93 -11.97 1.07
CA THR A 208 23.06 -13.15 1.02
C THR A 208 21.61 -12.80 0.66
N GLY A 209 21.17 -11.55 0.95
CA GLY A 209 19.79 -11.12 0.83
C GLY A 209 18.95 -11.45 2.07
N TYR A 210 19.56 -11.97 3.14
CA TYR A 210 18.88 -12.31 4.41
C TYR A 210 19.31 -11.41 5.56
N GLU A 211 20.29 -10.55 5.35
CA GLU A 211 20.77 -9.58 6.33
C GLU A 211 19.61 -8.71 6.83
N THR A 212 19.75 -8.22 8.07
CA THR A 212 18.80 -7.23 8.61
C THR A 212 18.92 -5.90 7.86
N PRO A 213 17.84 -5.10 7.77
CA PRO A 213 17.93 -3.76 7.19
C PRO A 213 19.05 -2.92 7.77
N ALA A 214 19.25 -2.95 9.11
CA ALA A 214 20.30 -2.22 9.77
C ALA A 214 21.72 -2.65 9.36
N ALA A 215 21.94 -3.96 9.18
CA ALA A 215 23.21 -4.49 8.73
C ALA A 215 23.55 -4.03 7.31
N LEU A 216 22.56 -4.05 6.40
CA LEU A 216 22.72 -3.59 5.02
C LEU A 216 22.95 -2.08 4.93
N GLU A 217 22.30 -1.29 5.80
CA GLU A 217 22.49 0.16 5.86
C GLU A 217 23.85 0.57 6.43
N ALA A 218 24.43 -0.27 7.28
CA ALA A 218 25.76 -0.02 7.86
C ALA A 218 26.91 -0.31 6.87
N ASP A 219 26.66 -1.09 5.82
CA ASP A 219 27.67 -1.45 4.81
C ASP A 219 27.87 -0.31 3.79
N GLN A 220 28.93 0.48 4.01
CA GLN A 220 29.29 1.62 3.16
C GLN A 220 29.72 1.21 1.75
N VAL A 221 30.33 0.03 1.59
CA VAL A 221 30.74 -0.49 0.27
C VAL A 221 29.49 -0.86 -0.55
N LEU A 222 28.55 -1.56 0.08
CA LEU A 222 27.25 -1.85 -0.52
C LEU A 222 26.49 -0.57 -0.89
N ALA A 223 26.45 0.40 0.02
CA ALA A 223 25.75 1.69 -0.19
C ALA A 223 26.32 2.41 -1.43
N ALA A 224 27.63 2.48 -1.58
CA ALA A 224 28.29 3.10 -2.73
C ALA A 224 27.93 2.36 -4.04
N ARG A 225 27.94 1.03 -4.05
CA ARG A 225 27.56 0.21 -5.20
C ARG A 225 26.10 0.39 -5.57
N LEU A 226 25.19 0.34 -4.59
CA LEU A 226 23.76 0.56 -4.81
C LEU A 226 23.50 1.95 -5.40
N ARG A 227 24.18 2.99 -4.90
CA ARG A 227 24.05 4.35 -5.46
C ARG A 227 24.49 4.38 -6.93
N ALA A 228 25.63 3.79 -7.28
CA ALA A 228 26.12 3.75 -8.66
C ALA A 228 25.14 3.02 -9.58
N ILE A 229 24.65 1.83 -9.17
CA ILE A 229 23.64 1.06 -9.91
C ILE A 229 22.35 1.89 -10.09
N ARG A 230 21.86 2.55 -9.05
CA ARG A 230 20.64 3.33 -9.11
C ARG A 230 20.71 4.48 -10.12
N LEU A 231 21.81 5.22 -10.12
CA LEU A 231 21.99 6.36 -11.02
C LEU A 231 22.11 5.90 -12.48
N GLU A 232 22.84 4.83 -12.75
CA GLU A 232 22.95 4.30 -14.11
C GLU A 232 21.65 3.67 -14.59
N ALA A 233 20.99 2.85 -13.77
CA ALA A 233 19.70 2.27 -14.11
C ALA A 233 18.63 3.36 -14.31
N GLY A 234 18.64 4.44 -13.52
CA GLY A 234 17.75 5.58 -13.72
C GLY A 234 17.89 6.19 -15.11
N ARG A 235 19.12 6.38 -15.59
CA ARG A 235 19.40 6.84 -16.96
C ARG A 235 18.91 5.84 -18.01
N LEU A 236 19.21 4.55 -17.84
CA LEU A 236 18.76 3.49 -18.75
C LEU A 236 17.23 3.41 -18.86
N MET A 237 16.51 3.67 -17.74
CA MET A 237 15.06 3.68 -17.70
C MET A 237 14.42 5.00 -18.19
N GLY A 238 15.22 5.99 -18.60
CA GLY A 238 14.73 7.27 -19.06
C GLY A 238 14.16 8.18 -17.96
N LEU A 239 14.54 7.97 -16.69
CA LEU A 239 14.03 8.73 -15.53
C LEU A 239 14.75 10.08 -15.32
N GLY A 240 15.73 10.43 -16.16
CA GLY A 240 16.53 11.65 -16.04
C GLY A 240 17.51 11.61 -14.88
N ASP A 241 17.75 12.75 -14.24
CA ASP A 241 18.59 12.83 -13.04
C ASP A 241 17.82 12.27 -11.83
N THR A 242 18.35 11.17 -11.29
CA THR A 242 17.77 10.49 -10.14
C THR A 242 18.55 10.69 -8.83
N GLU A 243 19.54 11.59 -8.80
CA GLU A 243 20.41 11.79 -7.62
C GLU A 243 19.58 12.02 -6.34
N HIS A 244 18.60 12.90 -6.42
CA HIS A 244 17.71 13.25 -5.30
C HIS A 244 16.32 12.63 -5.37
N ALA A 245 16.09 11.77 -6.39
CA ALA A 245 14.80 11.11 -6.57
C ALA A 245 14.66 9.87 -5.67
N THR A 246 13.42 9.52 -5.34
CA THR A 246 13.12 8.29 -4.61
C THR A 246 12.98 7.06 -5.53
N VAL A 247 13.14 7.24 -6.84
CA VAL A 247 13.10 6.22 -7.87
C VAL A 247 14.38 6.25 -8.71
N PRO A 248 14.76 5.13 -9.35
CA PRO A 248 14.18 3.80 -9.19
C PRO A 248 14.43 3.23 -7.81
N LYS A 249 13.53 2.35 -7.34
CA LYS A 249 13.80 1.49 -6.17
C LYS A 249 14.79 0.42 -6.56
N LEU A 250 15.57 -0.07 -5.59
CA LEU A 250 16.46 -1.23 -5.79
C LEU A 250 15.94 -2.38 -4.94
N SER A 251 15.74 -3.54 -5.55
CA SER A 251 15.34 -4.76 -4.83
C SER A 251 16.40 -5.84 -4.99
N LEU A 252 17.10 -6.16 -3.91
CA LEU A 252 17.97 -7.32 -3.83
C LEU A 252 17.09 -8.55 -3.68
N LEU A 253 17.37 -9.57 -4.50
CA LEU A 253 16.59 -10.80 -4.58
C LEU A 253 17.44 -11.98 -4.13
N ALA A 254 16.85 -12.85 -3.32
CA ALA A 254 17.41 -14.13 -2.90
C ALA A 254 16.34 -15.22 -2.93
N LEU A 255 16.74 -16.48 -2.78
CA LEU A 255 15.79 -17.59 -2.67
C LEU A 255 14.87 -17.40 -1.47
N PRO A 256 13.60 -17.82 -1.57
CA PRO A 256 12.67 -17.70 -0.45
C PRO A 256 13.06 -18.60 0.72
N LEU A 257 12.68 -18.21 1.94
CA LEU A 257 12.91 -18.98 3.16
C LEU A 257 11.64 -19.62 3.71
N ASP A 258 10.47 -19.02 3.47
CA ASP A 258 9.22 -19.39 4.13
C ASP A 258 8.09 -19.68 3.11
N GLY A 259 8.43 -20.48 2.09
CA GLY A 259 7.47 -20.93 1.08
C GLY A 259 7.00 -19.87 0.09
N GLY A 260 7.61 -18.68 0.09
CA GLY A 260 7.36 -17.66 -0.90
C GLY A 260 8.01 -17.96 -2.26
N ALA A 261 7.88 -17.01 -3.19
CA ALA A 261 8.52 -17.08 -4.50
C ALA A 261 9.94 -16.48 -4.47
N VAL A 262 10.16 -15.47 -3.65
CA VAL A 262 11.45 -14.76 -3.54
C VAL A 262 11.54 -14.06 -2.19
N MET A 263 12.75 -13.97 -1.64
CA MET A 263 13.09 -13.06 -0.54
C MET A 263 13.60 -11.74 -1.11
N THR A 264 13.19 -10.62 -0.50
CA THR A 264 13.58 -9.28 -0.96
C THR A 264 14.19 -8.41 0.14
N ARG A 265 15.11 -7.53 -0.28
CA ARG A 265 15.58 -6.36 0.46
C ARG A 265 15.46 -5.15 -0.45
N THR A 266 14.50 -4.27 -0.16
CA THR A 266 14.20 -3.14 -1.06
C THR A 266 14.69 -1.83 -0.47
N PHE A 267 15.44 -1.05 -1.26
CA PHE A 267 16.01 0.24 -0.87
C PHE A 267 15.21 1.42 -1.43
N ILE A 268 15.02 2.46 -0.58
CA ILE A 268 14.23 3.67 -0.88
C ILE A 268 14.97 4.93 -0.40
N PRO A 269 15.72 5.64 -1.22
CA PRO A 269 16.67 5.08 -2.19
C PRO A 269 17.87 4.44 -1.50
N VAL A 270 18.23 4.89 -0.27
CA VAL A 270 19.40 4.45 0.50
C VAL A 270 19.04 3.63 1.73
N ARG A 271 17.82 3.76 2.25
CA ARG A 271 17.35 2.99 3.40
C ARG A 271 16.68 1.69 2.95
N CYS A 272 17.01 0.62 3.63
CA CYS A 272 16.38 -0.67 3.42
C CYS A 272 15.00 -0.69 4.11
N HIS A 273 13.96 -0.93 3.33
CA HIS A 273 12.59 -1.02 3.84
C HIS A 273 12.44 -2.24 4.74
N THR A 274 11.79 -2.09 5.88
CA THR A 274 11.46 -3.22 6.79
C THR A 274 10.41 -4.17 6.21
N SER A 275 9.71 -3.75 5.16
CA SER A 275 8.75 -4.53 4.38
C SER A 275 9.03 -4.31 2.88
N ILE A 276 8.01 -4.24 2.05
CA ILE A 276 8.08 -3.80 0.64
C ILE A 276 6.83 -2.97 0.31
N GLY A 277 7.00 -1.89 -0.45
CA GLY A 277 5.85 -1.12 -0.94
C GLY A 277 5.05 -1.90 -1.99
N VAL A 278 3.72 -1.73 -2.00
CA VAL A 278 2.80 -2.49 -2.87
C VAL A 278 3.20 -2.43 -4.36
N LEU A 279 3.44 -1.23 -4.90
CA LEU A 279 3.82 -1.08 -6.31
C LEU A 279 5.24 -1.58 -6.59
N GLY A 280 6.16 -1.48 -5.61
CA GLY A 280 7.48 -2.10 -5.70
C GLY A 280 7.38 -3.62 -5.76
N ALA A 281 6.52 -4.21 -4.92
CA ALA A 281 6.23 -5.64 -4.94
C ALA A 281 5.57 -6.06 -6.28
N ALA A 282 4.68 -5.23 -6.83
CA ALA A 282 4.09 -5.46 -8.14
C ALA A 282 5.14 -5.53 -9.26
N SER A 283 6.14 -4.63 -9.21
CA SER A 283 7.27 -4.66 -10.15
C SER A 283 8.16 -5.88 -9.93
N VAL A 284 8.44 -6.26 -8.68
CA VAL A 284 9.16 -7.51 -8.38
C VAL A 284 8.39 -8.70 -8.92
N ALA A 285 7.09 -8.86 -8.60
CA ALA A 285 6.28 -9.99 -9.04
C ALA A 285 6.24 -10.14 -10.56
N ALA A 286 6.09 -9.04 -11.30
CA ALA A 286 6.16 -9.04 -12.75
C ALA A 286 7.56 -9.47 -13.24
N GLY A 287 8.62 -8.91 -12.64
CA GLY A 287 9.99 -9.20 -13.02
C GLY A 287 10.43 -10.66 -12.80
N LEU A 288 9.84 -11.35 -11.80
CA LEU A 288 10.08 -12.78 -11.59
C LEU A 288 9.53 -13.67 -12.72
N ARG A 289 8.53 -13.18 -13.46
CA ARG A 289 7.89 -13.89 -14.57
C ARG A 289 8.58 -13.63 -15.92
N ILE A 290 9.53 -12.69 -15.97
CA ILE A 290 10.26 -12.38 -17.20
C ILE A 290 11.34 -13.43 -17.43
N GLU A 291 11.20 -14.19 -18.50
CA GLU A 291 12.18 -15.20 -18.88
C GLU A 291 13.52 -14.53 -19.25
N GLY A 292 14.63 -15.10 -18.77
CA GLY A 292 15.97 -14.52 -18.93
C GLY A 292 16.28 -13.35 -18.00
N GLY A 293 15.30 -12.82 -17.25
CA GLY A 293 15.51 -11.78 -16.26
C GLY A 293 16.31 -12.24 -15.04
N VAL A 294 16.90 -11.28 -14.31
CA VAL A 294 17.68 -11.57 -13.09
C VAL A 294 16.80 -12.23 -12.03
N GLY A 295 15.55 -11.80 -11.90
CA GLY A 295 14.62 -12.35 -10.93
C GLY A 295 14.37 -13.85 -11.13
N ARG A 296 14.28 -14.30 -12.38
CA ARG A 296 13.99 -15.71 -12.71
C ARG A 296 15.08 -16.68 -12.22
N SER A 297 16.32 -16.22 -12.14
CA SER A 297 17.45 -17.05 -11.70
C SER A 297 17.54 -17.27 -10.18
N VAL A 298 16.86 -16.42 -9.39
CA VAL A 298 16.92 -16.42 -7.91
C VAL A 298 15.55 -16.55 -7.24
N ALA A 299 14.53 -16.94 -8.01
CA ALA A 299 13.18 -17.09 -7.52
C ALA A 299 12.64 -18.50 -7.74
N ARG A 300 11.59 -18.83 -7.00
CA ARG A 300 10.76 -20.03 -7.17
C ARG A 300 9.32 -19.58 -7.45
N PRO A 301 9.04 -18.97 -8.62
CA PRO A 301 7.69 -18.58 -8.95
C PRO A 301 6.78 -19.81 -8.95
N PRO A 302 5.51 -19.65 -8.60
CA PRO A 302 4.56 -20.76 -8.62
C PRO A 302 4.43 -21.30 -10.05
N ASP A 303 4.34 -22.62 -10.18
CA ASP A 303 4.20 -23.30 -11.48
C ASP A 303 2.87 -22.94 -12.16
N HIS A 304 1.85 -22.65 -11.37
CA HIS A 304 0.52 -22.30 -11.85
C HIS A 304 -0.07 -21.12 -11.08
N GLY A 305 -0.94 -20.35 -11.75
CA GLY A 305 -1.66 -19.21 -11.18
C GLY A 305 -0.87 -17.90 -11.23
N ASP A 306 -1.57 -16.82 -10.89
CA ASP A 306 -1.06 -15.45 -11.01
C ASP A 306 -0.50 -14.90 -9.70
N ARG A 307 -0.75 -15.56 -8.56
CA ARG A 307 -0.31 -15.12 -7.24
C ARG A 307 1.16 -15.42 -7.01
N VAL A 308 1.89 -14.39 -6.60
CA VAL A 308 3.31 -14.44 -6.25
C VAL A 308 3.47 -13.94 -4.82
N ARG A 309 3.95 -14.80 -3.93
CA ARG A 309 4.29 -14.41 -2.55
C ARG A 309 5.70 -13.87 -2.51
N ILE A 310 5.85 -12.62 -2.09
CA ILE A 310 7.12 -11.92 -1.94
C ILE A 310 7.43 -11.82 -0.45
N GLU A 311 8.51 -12.45 -0.03
CA GLU A 311 9.01 -12.37 1.34
C GLU A 311 9.83 -11.08 1.53
N HIS A 312 9.78 -10.53 2.72
CA HIS A 312 10.50 -9.33 3.14
C HIS A 312 10.87 -9.41 4.63
N PRO A 313 11.68 -8.50 5.19
CA PRO A 313 12.20 -8.64 6.56
C PRO A 313 11.17 -8.92 7.66
N THR A 314 9.93 -8.45 7.50
CA THR A 314 8.89 -8.57 8.54
C THR A 314 7.72 -9.48 8.15
N GLY A 315 7.88 -10.29 7.09
CA GLY A 315 6.86 -11.25 6.65
C GLY A 315 6.73 -11.33 5.12
N PHE A 316 5.52 -11.25 4.58
CA PHE A 316 5.28 -11.42 3.16
C PHE A 316 4.19 -10.49 2.61
N LEU A 317 4.16 -10.37 1.27
CA LEU A 317 3.14 -9.69 0.50
C LEU A 317 2.74 -10.55 -0.70
N ASP A 318 1.46 -10.84 -0.84
CA ASP A 318 0.92 -11.58 -1.98
C ASP A 318 0.47 -10.59 -3.08
N ILE A 319 1.02 -10.77 -4.28
CA ILE A 319 0.72 -10.01 -5.49
C ILE A 319 0.16 -10.98 -6.53
N GLU A 320 -0.95 -10.60 -7.17
CA GLU A 320 -1.43 -11.25 -8.39
C GLU A 320 -0.97 -10.43 -9.59
N THR A 321 -0.31 -11.07 -10.54
CA THR A 321 0.13 -10.40 -11.77
C THR A 321 0.04 -11.36 -12.95
N THR A 322 -0.65 -10.92 -14.00
CA THR A 322 -0.79 -11.64 -15.26
C THR A 322 0.02 -10.93 -16.32
N LEU A 323 0.95 -11.64 -16.94
CA LEU A 323 1.70 -11.18 -18.11
C LEU A 323 1.14 -11.82 -19.38
N ALA A 324 1.25 -11.11 -20.49
CA ALA A 324 0.97 -11.63 -21.83
C ALA A 324 2.02 -11.10 -22.83
N HIS A 325 2.08 -11.74 -23.97
CA HIS A 325 2.83 -11.26 -25.12
C HIS A 325 1.83 -10.88 -26.21
N ASP A 326 1.91 -9.65 -26.72
CA ASP A 326 0.97 -9.19 -27.76
C ASP A 326 1.21 -9.91 -29.10
N THR A 327 2.46 -10.28 -29.36
CA THR A 327 2.87 -11.11 -30.50
C THR A 327 3.97 -12.08 -30.07
N PRO A 328 4.16 -13.22 -30.77
CA PRO A 328 5.28 -14.11 -30.51
C PRO A 328 6.61 -13.36 -30.59
N GLY A 329 7.46 -13.49 -29.56
CA GLY A 329 8.76 -12.84 -29.45
C GLY A 329 8.75 -11.38 -29.00
N ALA A 330 7.57 -10.76 -28.81
CA ALA A 330 7.47 -9.44 -28.21
C ALA A 330 7.85 -9.48 -26.71
N LEU A 331 8.24 -8.33 -26.17
CA LEU A 331 8.43 -8.17 -24.73
C LEU A 331 7.09 -8.36 -24.00
N PRO A 332 7.11 -8.92 -22.77
CA PRO A 332 5.90 -9.13 -22.01
C PRO A 332 5.25 -7.79 -21.61
N VAL A 333 3.93 -7.78 -21.62
CA VAL A 333 3.10 -6.69 -21.11
C VAL A 333 2.29 -7.16 -19.92
N VAL A 334 2.03 -6.29 -18.97
CA VAL A 334 1.18 -6.60 -17.82
C VAL A 334 -0.29 -6.44 -18.24
N ARG A 335 -1.10 -7.46 -18.00
CA ARG A 335 -2.56 -7.40 -18.22
C ARG A 335 -3.31 -7.06 -16.94
N ARG A 336 -2.82 -7.55 -15.82
CA ARG A 336 -3.43 -7.32 -14.52
C ARG A 336 -2.36 -7.31 -13.45
N THR A 337 -2.51 -6.38 -12.51
CA THR A 337 -1.76 -6.37 -11.26
C THR A 337 -2.74 -6.11 -10.13
N ALA A 338 -2.69 -6.94 -9.09
CA ALA A 338 -3.49 -6.76 -7.90
C ALA A 338 -2.72 -7.19 -6.65
N VAL A 339 -3.07 -6.61 -5.51
CA VAL A 339 -2.57 -7.00 -4.21
C VAL A 339 -3.68 -7.64 -3.41
N VAL A 340 -3.38 -8.76 -2.76
CA VAL A 340 -4.31 -9.39 -1.84
C VAL A 340 -4.21 -8.70 -0.48
N ARG A 341 -5.33 -8.18 -0.02
CA ARG A 341 -5.50 -7.58 1.30
C ARG A 341 -6.68 -8.25 2.01
N THR A 342 -6.91 -7.87 3.25
CA THR A 342 -8.13 -8.21 3.98
C THR A 342 -8.67 -6.98 4.66
N ALA A 343 -9.98 -6.96 4.89
CA ALA A 343 -10.65 -5.91 5.66
C ALA A 343 -11.52 -6.55 6.75
N ARG A 344 -11.89 -5.75 7.75
CA ARG A 344 -12.82 -6.17 8.78
C ARG A 344 -13.60 -4.98 9.31
N LYS A 345 -14.91 -5.06 9.35
CA LYS A 345 -15.76 -4.16 10.11
C LYS A 345 -15.60 -4.46 11.60
N ILE A 346 -15.17 -3.48 12.38
CA ILE A 346 -14.95 -3.59 13.83
C ILE A 346 -16.15 -3.05 14.58
N PHE A 347 -16.63 -1.88 14.17
CA PHE A 347 -17.74 -1.15 14.79
C PHE A 347 -18.51 -0.36 13.73
N ASP A 348 -19.81 -0.24 13.91
CA ASP A 348 -20.67 0.61 13.11
C ASP A 348 -21.63 1.35 14.03
N GLY A 349 -21.66 2.69 13.97
CA GLY A 349 -22.47 3.50 14.86
C GLY A 349 -22.23 5.01 14.72
N THR A 350 -22.35 5.71 15.82
CA THR A 350 -22.18 7.17 15.92
C THR A 350 -21.02 7.49 16.84
N VAL A 351 -20.12 8.35 16.40
CA VAL A 351 -19.04 8.91 17.22
C VAL A 351 -19.39 10.34 17.64
N PHE A 352 -19.07 10.69 18.87
CA PHE A 352 -19.27 12.02 19.43
C PHE A 352 -17.91 12.72 19.54
N PRO A 353 -17.69 13.83 18.81
CA PRO A 353 -16.44 14.57 18.89
C PRO A 353 -16.31 15.29 20.23
N ARG A 354 -15.10 15.51 20.71
CA ARG A 354 -14.87 16.40 21.84
C ARG A 354 -15.53 17.77 21.58
N PRO A 355 -16.02 18.48 22.63
CA PRO A 355 -16.54 19.82 22.47
C PRO A 355 -15.54 20.78 21.80
N ALA A 356 -16.01 21.68 20.96
CA ALA A 356 -15.19 22.75 20.43
C ALA A 356 -14.75 23.69 21.57
N GLY A 357 -13.48 24.07 21.62
CA GLY A 357 -12.95 24.98 22.65
C GLY A 357 -12.42 24.31 23.93
N ALA A 358 -12.41 22.98 24.01
CA ALA A 358 -11.64 22.30 25.06
C ALA A 358 -10.13 22.56 24.82
N ALA A 359 -9.55 23.45 25.63
CA ALA A 359 -8.12 23.75 25.56
C ALA A 359 -7.31 22.46 25.80
N HIS A 360 -6.40 22.17 24.90
CA HIS A 360 -5.42 21.12 25.13
C HIS A 360 -4.46 21.61 26.21
N HIS A 361 -4.66 21.14 27.45
CA HIS A 361 -3.60 21.24 28.45
C HIS A 361 -2.58 20.13 28.13
N PRO A 362 -1.33 20.47 27.76
CA PRO A 362 -0.30 19.45 27.66
C PRO A 362 -0.22 18.75 29.03
N SER A 363 -0.40 17.45 29.03
CA SER A 363 -0.24 16.63 30.22
C SER A 363 1.16 16.88 30.75
N GLY A 364 1.25 17.58 31.90
CA GLY A 364 2.52 17.83 32.57
C GLY A 364 3.25 16.52 32.78
N ALA A 365 4.57 16.56 32.61
CA ALA A 365 5.45 15.46 32.95
C ALA A 365 5.08 14.93 34.33
N ALA A 366 4.58 13.68 34.38
CA ALA A 366 4.34 13.03 35.65
C ALA A 366 5.71 12.82 36.32
N HIS A 367 5.98 13.60 37.35
CA HIS A 367 6.94 13.22 38.34
C HIS A 367 6.43 11.93 38.99
N HIS A 368 7.02 10.81 38.66
CA HIS A 368 6.94 9.63 39.51
C HIS A 368 7.89 9.82 40.69
N PRO A 369 7.44 9.58 41.93
CA PRO A 369 8.30 9.53 43.10
C PRO A 369 9.22 8.29 43.05
#